data_2196cb81e0f1c60a663cb05fda2f6901
#
_entry.id   2196cb81e0f1c60a663cb05fda2f6901
#
_cell.length_a   1.000
_cell.length_b   1.000
_cell.length_c   1.000
_cell.angle_alpha   90.00
_cell.angle_beta   90.00
_cell.angle_gamma   90.00
#
_symmetry.space_group_name_H-M   'P 1'
#
loop_
_entity.id
_entity.type
_entity.pdbx_description
1 polymer ?
#
loop_
_entity_poly.entity_id
_entity_poly.type
_entity_poly.pdbx_seq_one_letter_code
_entity_poly.pdbx_strand_id
1 'polypeptide(L)'
;MYNVRVRALLLSLRGGEMDLEIVTKGKQLSDNDRIILTYLASHVNELEGVSLRKIAATLYTSPATIVRLAQKLEFSGYLELFYFLKNQYQPKNQLVEATVDISIPTEKIAPSIQAMKKIYQENQGKFITIYATGFSSIIAEYLYKKLLVNGIKTLFVSAADSSGIINNNADNISMLIVISKSGETQKVIEKMHFSRERMIPTILFTGNSQSRATESATIIFEVADERPLDSQNIKYNSFFGKLLLLMEYIVQEFTQK
;
A
#
# COMPACT_ATOMS: atom_id res chain seq x y z
N MET A 1 -33.97 0.59 38.67
CA MET A 1 -32.72 -0.17 38.38
C MET A 1 -32.17 0.05 36.97
N TYR A 2 -32.88 0.69 36.05
CA TYR A 2 -32.45 0.97 34.66
C TYR A 2 -31.41 2.06 34.54
N ASN A 3 -31.41 3.06 35.42
CA ASN A 3 -30.57 4.26 35.32
C ASN A 3 -29.09 4.08 35.70
N VAL A 4 -28.74 3.01 36.43
CA VAL A 4 -27.35 2.80 36.89
C VAL A 4 -26.48 2.13 35.79
N ARG A 5 -27.09 1.22 35.00
CA ARG A 5 -26.36 0.55 33.90
C ARG A 5 -26.08 1.49 32.69
N VAL A 6 -27.01 2.39 32.42
CA VAL A 6 -26.80 3.41 31.34
C VAL A 6 -25.72 4.40 31.74
N ARG A 7 -25.61 4.79 33.04
CA ARG A 7 -24.54 5.64 33.54
C ARG A 7 -23.17 4.96 33.54
N ALA A 8 -23.11 3.64 33.79
CA ALA A 8 -21.86 2.88 33.71
C ALA A 8 -21.38 2.73 32.24
N LEU A 9 -22.31 2.59 31.29
CA LEU A 9 -21.99 2.52 29.86
C LEU A 9 -21.46 3.87 29.34
N LEU A 10 -22.00 5.00 29.85
CA LEU A 10 -21.55 6.36 29.51
C LEU A 10 -20.23 6.75 30.18
N LEU A 11 -19.82 6.08 31.26
CA LEU A 11 -18.56 6.35 31.97
C LEU A 11 -17.38 5.55 31.45
N SER A 12 -17.61 4.45 30.69
CA SER A 12 -16.54 3.70 30.02
C SER A 12 -16.05 4.35 28.72
N LEU A 13 -16.69 5.42 28.27
CA LEU A 13 -16.43 6.11 27.00
C LEU A 13 -15.44 7.30 27.10
N ARG A 14 -14.65 7.40 28.17
CA ARG A 14 -13.61 8.44 28.31
C ARG A 14 -12.32 8.14 27.55
N GLY A 15 -12.42 7.46 26.39
CA GLY A 15 -11.28 7.17 25.54
C GLY A 15 -11.64 7.24 24.06
N GLY A 16 -11.92 8.43 23.52
CA GLY A 16 -12.19 8.65 22.10
C GLY A 16 -13.63 9.04 21.83
N GLU A 17 -13.96 10.31 22.05
CA GLU A 17 -15.23 10.89 21.60
C GLU A 17 -15.30 10.80 20.08
N MET A 18 -16.16 9.89 19.59
CA MET A 18 -16.58 9.92 18.20
C MET A 18 -17.43 11.18 18.01
N ASP A 19 -17.08 12.00 17.04
CA ASP A 19 -17.92 13.12 16.64
C ASP A 19 -19.18 12.59 15.94
N LEU A 20 -20.17 12.18 16.75
CA LEU A 20 -21.47 11.71 16.28
C LEU A 20 -22.21 12.80 15.48
N GLU A 21 -21.78 14.06 15.54
CA GLU A 21 -22.35 15.15 14.77
C GLU A 21 -22.21 14.94 13.27
N ILE A 22 -21.10 14.34 12.83
CA ILE A 22 -20.87 14.01 11.42
C ILE A 22 -21.91 12.98 10.93
N VAL A 23 -22.25 12.01 11.77
CA VAL A 23 -23.23 10.95 11.40
C VAL A 23 -24.67 11.45 11.49
N THR A 24 -24.96 12.25 12.48
CA THR A 24 -26.33 12.76 12.71
C THR A 24 -26.72 13.88 11.76
N LYS A 25 -25.75 14.59 11.17
CA LYS A 25 -26.00 15.75 10.29
C LYS A 25 -27.00 16.76 10.89
N GLY A 26 -26.96 16.97 12.19
CA GLY A 26 -27.87 17.87 12.90
C GLY A 26 -29.30 17.33 13.11
N LYS A 27 -29.57 16.05 12.80
CA LYS A 27 -30.89 15.45 13.02
C LYS A 27 -31.15 15.18 14.50
N GLN A 28 -32.37 15.42 14.95
CA GLN A 28 -32.80 15.09 16.30
C GLN A 28 -33.01 13.57 16.43
N LEU A 29 -32.23 12.94 17.29
CA LEU A 29 -32.33 11.51 17.63
C LEU A 29 -33.07 11.34 18.95
N SER A 30 -33.94 10.34 19.04
CA SER A 30 -34.49 9.88 20.31
C SER A 30 -33.41 9.23 21.18
N ASP A 31 -33.64 9.10 22.47
CA ASP A 31 -32.71 8.45 23.39
C ASP A 31 -32.37 7.02 22.94
N ASN A 32 -33.36 6.29 22.42
CA ASN A 32 -33.16 4.96 21.89
C ASN A 32 -32.33 4.96 20.62
N ASP A 33 -32.52 5.92 19.70
CA ASP A 33 -31.69 6.07 18.51
C ASP A 33 -30.22 6.33 18.90
N ARG A 34 -29.99 7.16 19.90
CA ARG A 34 -28.64 7.48 20.43
C ARG A 34 -27.97 6.26 21.03
N ILE A 35 -28.69 5.46 21.83
CA ILE A 35 -28.17 4.22 22.41
C ILE A 35 -27.75 3.23 21.31
N ILE A 36 -28.62 3.04 20.30
CA ILE A 36 -28.34 2.13 19.19
C ILE A 36 -27.12 2.63 18.40
N LEU A 37 -27.07 3.92 18.04
CA LEU A 37 -25.98 4.48 17.25
C LEU A 37 -24.65 4.41 18.00
N THR A 38 -24.64 4.77 19.29
CA THR A 38 -23.45 4.68 20.14
C THR A 38 -22.94 3.24 20.26
N TYR A 39 -23.84 2.27 20.43
CA TYR A 39 -23.44 0.86 20.49
C TYR A 39 -22.84 0.39 19.17
N LEU A 40 -23.51 0.67 18.05
CA LEU A 40 -23.01 0.28 16.73
C LEU A 40 -21.64 0.88 16.44
N ALA A 41 -21.45 2.10 16.84
CA ALA A 41 -20.20 2.81 16.65
C ALA A 41 -19.08 2.25 17.54
N SER A 42 -19.33 2.03 18.83
CA SER A 42 -18.32 1.57 19.78
C SER A 42 -17.90 0.11 19.59
N HIS A 43 -18.73 -0.71 18.94
CA HIS A 43 -18.47 -2.15 18.72
C HIS A 43 -18.32 -2.49 17.22
N VAL A 44 -18.10 -1.53 16.37
CA VAL A 44 -18.13 -1.73 14.90
C VAL A 44 -17.17 -2.85 14.43
N ASN A 45 -16.01 -2.99 15.06
CA ASN A 45 -15.04 -4.03 14.70
C ASN A 45 -15.49 -5.44 15.15
N GLU A 46 -16.24 -5.52 16.23
CA GLU A 46 -16.76 -6.78 16.79
C GLU A 46 -18.04 -7.24 16.09
N LEU A 47 -18.74 -6.31 15.44
CA LEU A 47 -20.01 -6.56 14.77
C LEU A 47 -19.84 -7.05 13.33
N GLU A 48 -18.63 -7.12 12.82
CA GLU A 48 -18.39 -7.65 11.48
C GLU A 48 -18.79 -9.12 11.37
N GLY A 49 -19.65 -9.44 10.39
CA GLY A 49 -20.19 -10.79 10.23
C GLY A 49 -21.30 -11.16 11.22
N VAL A 50 -21.64 -10.31 12.18
CA VAL A 50 -22.73 -10.54 13.13
C VAL A 50 -24.08 -10.20 12.49
N SER A 51 -25.05 -11.13 12.58
CA SER A 51 -26.37 -10.90 12.00
C SER A 51 -27.11 -9.75 12.70
N LEU A 52 -27.86 -8.96 11.91
CA LEU A 52 -28.66 -7.84 12.43
C LEU A 52 -29.66 -8.28 13.54
N ARG A 53 -30.17 -9.53 13.45
CA ARG A 53 -31.04 -10.10 14.50
C ARG A 53 -30.29 -10.24 15.83
N LYS A 54 -29.06 -10.70 15.81
CA LYS A 54 -28.25 -10.85 17.03
C LYS A 54 -27.92 -9.48 17.63
N ILE A 55 -27.58 -8.50 16.80
CA ILE A 55 -27.34 -7.11 17.23
C ILE A 55 -28.60 -6.53 17.89
N ALA A 56 -29.75 -6.68 17.23
CA ALA A 56 -31.03 -6.19 17.76
C ALA A 56 -31.39 -6.85 19.10
N ALA A 57 -31.15 -8.16 19.25
CA ALA A 57 -31.37 -8.87 20.51
C ALA A 57 -30.47 -8.34 21.62
N THR A 58 -29.21 -8.07 21.37
CA THR A 58 -28.28 -7.47 22.35
C THR A 58 -28.74 -6.10 22.81
N LEU A 59 -29.34 -5.32 21.93
CA LEU A 59 -29.85 -3.97 22.21
C LEU A 59 -31.31 -3.97 22.73
N TYR A 60 -31.90 -5.13 22.95
CA TYR A 60 -33.32 -5.27 23.34
C TYR A 60 -34.25 -4.50 22.40
N THR A 61 -33.99 -4.54 21.10
CA THR A 61 -34.76 -3.86 20.06
C THR A 61 -35.09 -4.79 18.89
N SER A 62 -35.76 -4.26 17.86
CA SER A 62 -36.05 -5.04 16.65
C SER A 62 -35.07 -4.71 15.50
N PRO A 63 -34.79 -5.65 14.59
CA PRO A 63 -34.02 -5.36 13.39
C PRO A 63 -34.59 -4.18 12.58
N ALA A 64 -35.92 -4.05 12.53
CA ALA A 64 -36.61 -2.96 11.85
C ALA A 64 -36.30 -1.58 12.48
N THR A 65 -36.11 -1.53 13.79
CA THR A 65 -35.74 -0.29 14.50
C THR A 65 -34.36 0.18 14.08
N ILE A 66 -33.39 -0.74 13.96
CA ILE A 66 -32.02 -0.41 13.53
C ILE A 66 -32.03 0.05 12.07
N VAL A 67 -32.81 -0.60 11.19
CA VAL A 67 -32.93 -0.18 9.78
C VAL A 67 -33.58 1.21 9.68
N ARG A 68 -34.63 1.49 10.46
CA ARG A 68 -35.26 2.82 10.49
C ARG A 68 -34.30 3.91 10.98
N LEU A 69 -33.47 3.61 11.97
CA LEU A 69 -32.42 4.53 12.40
C LEU A 69 -31.45 4.83 11.25
N ALA A 70 -30.96 3.80 10.53
CA ALA A 70 -30.11 4.00 9.37
C ALA A 70 -30.78 4.89 8.30
N GLN A 71 -32.05 4.62 7.98
CA GLN A 71 -32.81 5.43 7.04
C GLN A 71 -33.05 6.87 7.53
N LYS A 72 -33.30 7.06 8.83
CA LYS A 72 -33.41 8.38 9.45
C LYS A 72 -32.11 9.20 9.32
N LEU A 73 -30.97 8.50 9.32
CA LEU A 73 -29.63 9.05 9.11
C LEU A 73 -29.25 9.17 7.63
N GLU A 74 -30.21 8.93 6.70
CA GLU A 74 -30.03 9.02 5.24
C GLU A 74 -29.20 7.90 4.62
N PHE A 75 -29.04 6.78 5.31
CA PHE A 75 -28.47 5.56 4.72
C PHE A 75 -29.59 4.67 4.14
N SER A 76 -29.29 3.93 3.07
CA SER A 76 -30.23 2.99 2.46
C SER A 76 -30.68 1.86 3.40
N GLY A 77 -29.85 1.52 4.37
CA GLY A 77 -30.10 0.51 5.39
C GLY A 77 -28.94 0.30 6.35
N TYR A 78 -29.08 -0.73 7.22
CA TYR A 78 -28.10 -1.03 8.26
C TYR A 78 -26.69 -1.25 7.71
N LEU A 79 -26.53 -1.98 6.59
CA LEU A 79 -25.19 -2.31 6.07
C LEU A 79 -24.43 -1.05 5.64
N GLU A 80 -25.11 -0.12 4.98
CA GLU A 80 -24.48 1.14 4.58
C GLU A 80 -24.05 1.97 5.79
N LEU A 81 -24.93 2.11 6.79
CA LEU A 81 -24.59 2.74 8.07
C LEU A 81 -23.40 2.04 8.75
N PHE A 82 -23.40 0.70 8.79
CA PHE A 82 -22.34 -0.10 9.39
C PHE A 82 -20.98 0.15 8.72
N TYR A 83 -20.92 0.10 7.38
CA TYR A 83 -19.68 0.38 6.65
C TYR A 83 -19.24 1.83 6.76
N PHE A 84 -20.18 2.77 6.81
CA PHE A 84 -19.87 4.16 7.08
C PHE A 84 -19.23 4.33 8.46
N LEU A 85 -19.84 3.77 9.50
CA LEU A 85 -19.28 3.76 10.86
C LEU A 85 -17.93 3.06 10.90
N LYS A 86 -17.77 1.93 10.22
CA LYS A 86 -16.51 1.19 10.14
C LYS A 86 -15.39 2.01 9.49
N ASN A 87 -15.70 2.77 8.44
CA ASN A 87 -14.75 3.65 7.77
C ASN A 87 -14.39 4.90 8.61
N GLN A 88 -15.34 5.40 9.41
CA GLN A 88 -15.10 6.50 10.34
C GLN A 88 -14.45 6.03 11.64
N TYR A 89 -14.77 4.81 12.07
CA TYR A 89 -14.26 4.14 13.26
C TYR A 89 -12.99 3.32 13.00
N GLN A 90 -12.24 3.64 12.02
CA GLN A 90 -10.80 3.44 12.12
C GLN A 90 -10.39 4.31 13.32
N PRO A 91 -9.96 3.73 14.46
CA PRO A 91 -9.64 4.57 15.61
C PRO A 91 -8.68 5.66 15.12
N LYS A 92 -9.11 6.94 15.25
CA LYS A 92 -8.21 8.10 15.15
C LYS A 92 -7.11 8.06 16.24
N ASN A 93 -7.14 7.03 17.07
CA ASN A 93 -6.14 6.66 18.06
C ASN A 93 -5.25 5.47 17.68
N GLN A 94 -5.43 4.94 16.52
CA GLN A 94 -4.36 4.85 15.58
C GLN A 94 -4.50 6.05 14.58
N LEU A 95 -4.26 7.22 15.02
CA LEU A 95 -2.89 7.72 14.85
C LEU A 95 -2.04 6.52 15.30
N VAL A 96 -1.95 5.55 14.44
CA VAL A 96 -0.63 5.16 14.03
C VAL A 96 0.00 6.54 13.94
N GLU A 97 0.77 6.97 15.00
CA GLU A 97 2.08 7.42 14.62
C GLU A 97 2.42 6.35 13.64
N ALA A 98 2.01 6.56 12.40
CA ALA A 98 2.71 6.06 11.28
C ALA A 98 4.04 6.80 11.45
N THR A 99 4.80 6.40 12.43
CA THR A 99 6.19 6.25 12.29
C THR A 99 6.22 5.36 11.08
N VAL A 100 6.09 6.03 9.91
CA VAL A 100 6.44 5.43 8.64
C VAL A 100 7.83 4.98 8.99
N ASP A 101 7.99 3.69 9.31
CA ASP A 101 9.29 3.14 9.55
C ASP A 101 9.98 3.23 8.20
N ILE A 102 10.63 4.36 7.98
CA ILE A 102 11.43 4.67 6.81
C ILE A 102 12.85 4.15 6.99
N SER A 103 13.08 3.34 8.04
CA SER A 103 14.38 2.72 8.23
C SER A 103 14.66 1.78 7.06
N ILE A 104 15.73 2.09 6.34
CA ILE A 104 16.26 1.21 5.31
C ILE A 104 17.10 0.17 6.05
N PRO A 105 16.81 -1.14 5.91
CA PRO A 105 17.60 -2.19 6.55
C PRO A 105 18.96 -2.33 5.85
N THR A 106 19.84 -1.35 6.03
CA THR A 106 21.12 -1.19 5.30
C THR A 106 21.99 -2.43 5.36
N GLU A 107 22.08 -3.09 6.52
CA GLU A 107 22.85 -4.32 6.69
C GLU A 107 22.34 -5.47 5.81
N LYS A 108 21.03 -5.59 5.67
CA LYS A 108 20.42 -6.66 4.86
C LYS A 108 20.60 -6.45 3.36
N ILE A 109 20.63 -5.19 2.92
CA ILE A 109 20.70 -4.86 1.49
C ILE A 109 22.13 -4.60 1.00
N ALA A 110 23.09 -4.40 1.89
CA ALA A 110 24.48 -4.13 1.52
C ALA A 110 25.09 -5.19 0.59
N PRO A 111 24.90 -6.52 0.80
CA PRO A 111 25.41 -7.52 -0.13
C PRO A 111 24.81 -7.39 -1.54
N SER A 112 23.51 -7.08 -1.64
CA SER A 112 22.81 -6.86 -2.92
C SER A 112 23.33 -5.63 -3.66
N ILE A 113 23.64 -4.55 -2.92
CA ILE A 113 24.23 -3.34 -3.50
C ILE A 113 25.65 -3.64 -4.01
N GLN A 114 26.45 -4.38 -3.25
CA GLN A 114 27.79 -4.77 -3.69
C GLN A 114 27.76 -5.66 -4.95
N ALA A 115 26.84 -6.62 -5.00
CA ALA A 115 26.63 -7.43 -6.21
C ALA A 115 26.23 -6.57 -7.41
N MET A 116 25.32 -5.61 -7.22
CA MET A 116 24.90 -4.66 -8.25
C MET A 116 26.07 -3.78 -8.73
N LYS A 117 26.92 -3.26 -7.81
CA LYS A 117 28.16 -2.54 -8.14
C LYS A 117 29.10 -3.37 -9.00
N LYS A 118 29.32 -4.61 -8.62
CA LYS A 118 30.19 -5.55 -9.35
C LYS A 118 29.69 -5.77 -10.78
N ILE A 119 28.40 -6.05 -10.96
CA ILE A 119 27.79 -6.19 -12.29
C ILE A 119 28.04 -4.95 -13.16
N TYR A 120 27.87 -3.76 -12.60
CA TYR A 120 28.12 -2.51 -13.32
C TYR A 120 29.60 -2.34 -13.68
N GLN A 121 30.51 -2.62 -12.77
CA GLN A 121 31.96 -2.51 -12.99
C GLN A 121 32.46 -3.46 -14.07
N GLU A 122 31.92 -4.68 -14.12
CA GLU A 122 32.26 -5.69 -15.13
C GLU A 122 31.70 -5.36 -16.52
N ASN A 123 30.73 -4.45 -16.59
CA ASN A 123 30.03 -4.05 -17.83
C ASN A 123 30.16 -2.54 -18.11
N GLN A 124 31.29 -1.95 -17.78
CA GLN A 124 31.50 -0.51 -18.03
C GLN A 124 31.29 -0.12 -19.49
N GLY A 125 30.67 1.05 -19.68
CA GLY A 125 30.37 1.57 -21.01
C GLY A 125 28.99 1.17 -21.54
N LYS A 126 28.37 0.12 -20.99
CA LYS A 126 26.98 -0.27 -21.30
C LYS A 126 25.98 0.56 -20.50
N PHE A 127 24.70 0.50 -20.90
CA PHE A 127 23.60 1.19 -20.24
C PHE A 127 23.07 0.41 -19.05
N ILE A 128 22.77 1.09 -17.95
CA ILE A 128 21.78 0.63 -16.99
C ILE A 128 20.42 0.92 -17.60
N THR A 129 19.64 -0.11 -17.88
CA THR A 129 18.28 0.07 -18.41
C THR A 129 17.27 -0.05 -17.27
N ILE A 130 16.34 0.89 -17.19
CA ILE A 130 15.29 0.90 -16.15
C ILE A 130 13.95 0.67 -16.85
N TYR A 131 13.15 -0.27 -16.34
CA TYR A 131 11.82 -0.58 -16.84
C TYR A 131 10.79 -0.54 -15.72
N ALA A 132 9.70 0.14 -15.96
CA ALA A 132 8.56 0.19 -15.05
C ALA A 132 7.25 0.51 -15.77
N THR A 133 6.13 0.28 -15.09
CA THR A 133 4.78 0.58 -15.59
C THR A 133 3.95 1.30 -14.53
N GLY A 134 2.95 2.08 -14.96
CA GLY A 134 2.01 2.77 -14.04
C GLY A 134 2.72 3.67 -13.03
N PHE A 135 2.30 3.65 -11.78
CA PHE A 135 2.89 4.48 -10.71
C PHE A 135 4.38 4.20 -10.48
N SER A 136 4.83 2.97 -10.70
CA SER A 136 6.25 2.62 -10.59
C SER A 136 7.12 3.39 -11.59
N SER A 137 6.56 3.83 -12.73
CA SER A 137 7.30 4.63 -13.72
C SER A 137 7.75 5.99 -13.17
N ILE A 138 7.02 6.57 -12.22
CA ILE A 138 7.38 7.84 -11.58
C ILE A 138 8.70 7.69 -10.82
N ILE A 139 8.82 6.60 -10.06
CA ILE A 139 10.06 6.32 -9.30
C ILE A 139 11.19 5.90 -10.24
N ALA A 140 10.86 5.15 -11.29
CA ALA A 140 11.83 4.77 -12.32
C ALA A 140 12.42 5.98 -13.05
N GLU A 141 11.59 6.96 -13.39
CA GLU A 141 12.02 8.22 -14.00
C GLU A 141 12.90 9.05 -13.04
N TYR A 142 12.54 9.07 -11.75
CA TYR A 142 13.36 9.68 -10.72
C TYR A 142 14.76 9.05 -10.68
N LEU A 143 14.84 7.72 -10.58
CA LEU A 143 16.10 6.97 -10.56
C LEU A 143 16.92 7.23 -11.84
N TYR A 144 16.28 7.21 -13.00
CA TYR A 144 16.88 7.53 -14.28
C TYR A 144 17.61 8.89 -14.25
N LYS A 145 16.91 9.94 -13.80
CA LYS A 145 17.48 11.30 -13.71
C LYS A 145 18.63 11.36 -12.70
N LYS A 146 18.51 10.69 -11.55
CA LYS A 146 19.56 10.63 -10.53
C LYS A 146 20.82 9.95 -11.04
N LEU A 147 20.70 8.86 -11.79
CA LEU A 147 21.86 8.18 -12.39
C LEU A 147 22.53 9.02 -13.47
N LEU A 148 21.74 9.69 -14.32
CA LEU A 148 22.27 10.58 -15.35
C LEU A 148 23.07 11.76 -14.78
N VAL A 149 22.55 12.41 -13.71
CA VAL A 149 23.26 13.51 -13.04
C VAL A 149 24.60 13.05 -12.47
N ASN A 150 24.71 11.78 -12.09
CA ASN A 150 25.95 11.17 -11.62
C ASN A 150 26.83 10.60 -12.75
N GLY A 151 26.54 10.93 -14.01
CA GLY A 151 27.35 10.52 -15.17
C GLY A 151 27.19 9.05 -15.58
N ILE A 152 26.20 8.33 -15.03
CA ILE A 152 25.95 6.93 -15.34
C ILE A 152 25.08 6.83 -16.59
N LYS A 153 25.55 6.09 -17.60
CA LYS A 153 24.79 5.84 -18.82
C LYS A 153 23.53 5.04 -18.51
N THR A 154 22.39 5.67 -18.66
CA THR A 154 21.10 5.07 -18.27
C THR A 154 20.08 5.24 -19.39
N LEU A 155 19.25 4.24 -19.58
CA LEU A 155 18.10 4.23 -20.48
C LEU A 155 16.84 3.96 -19.68
N PHE A 156 15.82 4.79 -19.83
CA PHE A 156 14.50 4.58 -19.22
C PHE A 156 13.51 4.13 -20.28
N VAL A 157 12.81 3.04 -20.01
CA VAL A 157 11.79 2.43 -20.87
C VAL A 157 10.50 2.26 -20.09
N SER A 158 9.43 2.81 -20.59
CA SER A 158 8.08 2.69 -19.99
C SER A 158 7.22 1.67 -20.73
N ALA A 159 6.03 1.39 -20.21
CA ALA A 159 5.07 0.50 -20.88
C ALA A 159 4.53 1.07 -22.21
N ALA A 160 4.65 2.37 -22.42
CA ALA A 160 4.23 3.04 -23.65
C ALA A 160 5.26 2.93 -24.79
N ASP A 161 6.50 2.58 -24.42
CA ASP A 161 7.59 2.52 -25.38
C ASP A 161 7.61 1.18 -26.15
N SER A 162 8.24 1.21 -27.32
CA SER A 162 8.41 0.01 -28.13
C SER A 162 9.25 -1.05 -27.40
N SER A 163 8.80 -2.30 -27.45
CA SER A 163 9.59 -3.43 -26.94
C SER A 163 10.95 -3.55 -27.62
N GLY A 164 11.09 -3.08 -28.85
CA GLY A 164 12.34 -3.06 -29.59
C GLY A 164 13.46 -2.28 -28.92
N ILE A 165 13.16 -1.31 -28.03
CA ILE A 165 14.20 -0.54 -27.34
C ILE A 165 15.09 -1.47 -26.51
N ILE A 166 14.52 -2.35 -25.70
CA ILE A 166 15.31 -3.33 -24.93
C ILE A 166 15.86 -4.43 -25.85
N ASN A 167 15.01 -4.97 -26.73
CA ASN A 167 15.36 -6.13 -27.55
C ASN A 167 16.54 -5.86 -28.49
N ASN A 168 16.56 -4.67 -29.13
CA ASN A 168 17.59 -4.32 -30.10
C ASN A 168 18.87 -3.75 -29.47
N ASN A 169 18.83 -3.45 -28.16
CA ASN A 169 19.98 -2.95 -27.42
C ASN A 169 20.51 -3.96 -26.38
N ALA A 170 20.06 -5.21 -26.42
CA ALA A 170 20.36 -6.21 -25.39
C ALA A 170 21.87 -6.33 -25.11
N ASP A 171 22.72 -6.32 -26.14
CA ASP A 171 24.19 -6.43 -26.01
C ASP A 171 24.84 -5.21 -25.36
N ASN A 172 24.14 -4.06 -25.35
CA ASN A 172 24.59 -2.81 -24.76
C ASN A 172 23.99 -2.55 -23.36
N ILE A 173 23.28 -3.52 -22.78
CA ILE A 173 22.70 -3.40 -21.46
C ILE A 173 23.63 -4.07 -20.44
N SER A 174 24.05 -3.32 -19.42
CA SER A 174 24.84 -3.84 -18.29
C SER A 174 23.95 -4.59 -17.30
N MET A 175 22.78 -4.05 -17.02
CA MET A 175 21.75 -4.64 -16.18
C MET A 175 20.38 -4.02 -16.51
N LEU A 176 19.32 -4.78 -16.26
CA LEU A 176 17.94 -4.29 -16.29
C LEU A 176 17.43 -4.08 -14.87
N ILE A 177 17.14 -2.84 -14.49
CA ILE A 177 16.46 -2.51 -13.25
C ILE A 177 14.96 -2.50 -13.52
N VAL A 178 14.20 -3.27 -12.76
CA VAL A 178 12.75 -3.37 -12.87
C VAL A 178 12.10 -2.94 -11.57
N ILE A 179 11.11 -2.06 -11.66
CA ILE A 179 10.30 -1.63 -10.52
C ILE A 179 8.87 -2.10 -10.73
N SER A 180 8.40 -2.99 -9.85
CA SER A 180 7.05 -3.54 -9.92
C SER A 180 6.51 -3.87 -8.54
N LYS A 181 5.58 -3.06 -8.02
CA LYS A 181 5.02 -3.24 -6.68
C LYS A 181 4.48 -4.67 -6.47
N SER A 182 3.64 -5.17 -7.36
CA SER A 182 3.07 -6.51 -7.25
C SER A 182 3.98 -7.63 -7.76
N GLY A 183 4.89 -7.31 -8.69
CA GLY A 183 5.66 -8.32 -9.42
C GLY A 183 4.81 -9.24 -10.34
N GLU A 184 3.52 -8.92 -10.53
CA GLU A 184 2.56 -9.72 -11.28
C GLU A 184 2.14 -9.09 -12.61
N THR A 185 2.68 -7.93 -12.95
CA THR A 185 2.34 -7.24 -14.19
C THR A 185 2.90 -8.02 -15.39
N GLN A 186 2.03 -8.46 -16.29
CA GLN A 186 2.39 -9.33 -17.43
C GLN A 186 3.54 -8.76 -18.27
N LYS A 187 3.48 -7.46 -18.63
CA LYS A 187 4.56 -6.80 -19.39
C LYS A 187 5.92 -6.79 -18.65
N VAL A 188 5.89 -6.73 -17.32
CA VAL A 188 7.10 -6.82 -16.49
C VAL A 188 7.68 -8.24 -16.58
N ILE A 189 6.85 -9.24 -16.39
CA ILE A 189 7.26 -10.64 -16.45
C ILE A 189 7.87 -10.98 -17.81
N GLU A 190 7.24 -10.56 -18.90
CA GLU A 190 7.76 -10.75 -20.25
C GLU A 190 9.15 -10.12 -20.46
N LYS A 191 9.35 -8.90 -19.96
CA LYS A 191 10.67 -8.23 -20.06
C LYS A 191 11.74 -8.91 -19.22
N MET A 192 11.38 -9.40 -18.04
CA MET A 192 12.31 -10.14 -17.18
C MET A 192 12.67 -11.50 -17.77
N HIS A 193 11.71 -12.22 -18.34
CA HIS A 193 11.97 -13.47 -19.07
C HIS A 193 12.92 -13.24 -20.25
N PHE A 194 12.64 -12.23 -21.09
CA PHE A 194 13.51 -11.87 -22.21
C PHE A 194 14.94 -11.58 -21.73
N SER A 195 15.08 -10.83 -20.64
CA SER A 195 16.40 -10.48 -20.10
C SER A 195 17.15 -11.70 -19.58
N ARG A 196 16.44 -12.63 -18.93
CA ARG A 196 17.00 -13.90 -18.47
C ARG A 196 17.51 -14.76 -19.63
N GLU A 197 16.73 -14.89 -20.71
CA GLU A 197 17.12 -15.63 -21.91
C GLU A 197 18.37 -15.04 -22.58
N ARG A 198 18.57 -13.75 -22.47
CA ARG A 198 19.74 -13.01 -22.99
C ARG A 198 20.87 -12.86 -21.97
N MET A 199 20.76 -13.51 -20.80
CA MET A 199 21.75 -13.42 -19.72
C MET A 199 22.01 -11.98 -19.24
N ILE A 200 21.05 -11.08 -19.39
CA ILE A 200 21.11 -9.71 -18.86
C ILE A 200 20.79 -9.77 -17.38
N PRO A 201 21.69 -9.36 -16.47
CA PRO A 201 21.40 -9.31 -15.05
C PRO A 201 20.20 -8.43 -14.76
N THR A 202 19.25 -8.93 -13.96
CA THR A 202 18.01 -8.23 -13.67
C THR A 202 17.90 -7.94 -12.19
N ILE A 203 17.69 -6.67 -11.86
CA ILE A 203 17.54 -6.16 -10.49
C ILE A 203 16.07 -5.81 -10.31
N LEU A 204 15.36 -6.53 -9.44
CA LEU A 204 13.94 -6.33 -9.19
C LEU A 204 13.70 -5.60 -7.86
N PHE A 205 12.96 -4.50 -7.90
CA PHE A 205 12.39 -3.84 -6.73
C PHE A 205 10.89 -4.16 -6.67
N THR A 206 10.47 -4.85 -5.60
CA THR A 206 9.09 -5.33 -5.48
C THR A 206 8.59 -5.26 -4.05
N GLY A 207 7.28 -5.12 -3.88
CA GLY A 207 6.58 -5.29 -2.59
C GLY A 207 6.14 -6.74 -2.34
N ASN A 208 6.38 -7.65 -3.29
CA ASN A 208 5.94 -9.04 -3.23
C ASN A 208 7.08 -9.98 -3.64
N SER A 209 7.82 -10.47 -2.66
CA SER A 209 8.95 -11.39 -2.85
C SER A 209 8.54 -12.80 -3.32
N GLN A 210 7.23 -13.09 -3.34
CA GLN A 210 6.68 -14.37 -3.84
C GLN A 210 6.06 -14.24 -5.24
N SER A 211 6.29 -13.11 -5.92
CA SER A 211 5.72 -12.86 -7.23
C SER A 211 6.41 -13.64 -8.35
N ARG A 212 5.71 -13.83 -9.49
CA ARG A 212 6.28 -14.48 -10.69
C ARG A 212 7.49 -13.74 -11.25
N ALA A 213 7.57 -12.42 -11.07
CA ALA A 213 8.72 -11.65 -11.52
C ALA A 213 10.02 -12.06 -10.82
N THR A 214 9.97 -12.56 -9.58
CA THR A 214 11.14 -12.95 -8.81
C THR A 214 11.87 -14.15 -9.39
N GLU A 215 11.17 -15.02 -10.13
CA GLU A 215 11.76 -16.20 -10.77
C GLU A 215 12.85 -15.87 -11.81
N SER A 216 12.80 -14.68 -12.37
CA SER A 216 13.76 -14.21 -13.39
C SER A 216 14.71 -13.12 -12.87
N ALA A 217 14.66 -12.80 -11.59
CA ALA A 217 15.51 -11.78 -10.99
C ALA A 217 16.89 -12.33 -10.61
N THR A 218 17.95 -11.57 -10.88
CA THR A 218 19.31 -11.85 -10.41
C THR A 218 19.48 -11.34 -8.97
N ILE A 219 18.94 -10.14 -8.70
CA ILE A 219 18.94 -9.51 -7.37
C ILE A 219 17.54 -9.01 -7.09
N ILE A 220 17.06 -9.23 -5.86
CA ILE A 220 15.75 -8.78 -5.43
C ILE A 220 15.93 -7.82 -4.26
N PHE A 221 15.34 -6.63 -4.39
CA PHE A 221 15.13 -5.70 -3.29
C PHE A 221 13.66 -5.73 -2.91
N GLU A 222 13.36 -6.36 -1.78
CA GLU A 222 12.00 -6.35 -1.23
C GLU A 222 11.77 -5.05 -0.47
N VAL A 223 10.73 -4.33 -0.86
CA VAL A 223 10.28 -3.10 -0.22
C VAL A 223 8.93 -3.39 0.43
N ALA A 224 8.93 -3.53 1.74
CA ALA A 224 7.74 -3.91 2.49
C ALA A 224 6.53 -3.04 2.13
N ASP A 225 5.44 -3.69 1.73
CA ASP A 225 4.15 -3.07 1.40
C ASP A 225 3.02 -3.88 2.06
N GLU A 226 2.10 -3.18 2.68
CA GLU A 226 0.94 -3.78 3.35
C GLU A 226 -0.07 -4.35 2.33
N ARG A 227 -0.01 -3.89 1.08
CA ARG A 227 -0.96 -4.26 0.02
C ARG A 227 -0.30 -4.36 -1.36
N PRO A 228 0.64 -5.28 -1.54
CA PRO A 228 1.39 -5.39 -2.79
C PRO A 228 0.50 -5.68 -4.01
N LEU A 229 -0.65 -6.33 -3.79
CA LEU A 229 -1.60 -6.70 -4.86
C LEU A 229 -2.67 -5.64 -5.15
N ASP A 230 -2.70 -4.49 -4.45
CA ASP A 230 -3.57 -3.37 -4.82
C ASP A 230 -3.07 -2.72 -6.11
N SER A 231 -3.53 -3.25 -7.25
CA SER A 231 -3.10 -2.82 -8.59
C SER A 231 -3.57 -1.40 -8.95
N GLN A 232 -4.63 -0.92 -8.34
CA GLN A 232 -5.18 0.41 -8.60
C GLN A 232 -4.53 1.50 -7.74
N ASN A 233 -3.79 1.12 -6.70
CA ASN A 233 -3.15 2.04 -5.75
C ASN A 233 -4.12 3.07 -5.13
N ILE A 234 -5.38 2.69 -4.91
CA ILE A 234 -6.40 3.55 -4.32
C ILE A 234 -6.18 3.70 -2.82
N LYS A 235 -5.74 2.62 -2.19
CA LYS A 235 -5.53 2.59 -0.75
C LYS A 235 -4.13 3.10 -0.41
N TYR A 236 -3.99 3.62 0.84
CA TYR A 236 -2.67 3.97 1.36
C TYR A 236 -1.73 2.76 1.26
N ASN A 237 -0.51 3.00 0.78
CA ASN A 237 0.61 2.07 0.85
C ASN A 237 1.91 2.85 1.08
N SER A 238 2.87 2.21 1.70
CA SER A 238 4.17 2.81 1.99
C SER A 238 5.24 2.49 0.94
N PHE A 239 4.94 1.62 -0.02
CA PHE A 239 5.88 1.10 -1.01
C PHE A 239 6.65 2.20 -1.73
N PHE A 240 5.94 3.15 -2.37
CA PHE A 240 6.61 4.16 -3.20
C PHE A 240 7.48 5.13 -2.38
N GLY A 241 7.03 5.50 -1.17
CA GLY A 241 7.83 6.35 -0.27
C GLY A 241 9.10 5.66 0.21
N LYS A 242 8.99 4.41 0.68
CA LYS A 242 10.14 3.58 1.09
C LYS A 242 11.09 3.33 -0.09
N LEU A 243 10.53 3.04 -1.28
CA LEU A 243 11.33 2.81 -2.47
C LEU A 243 12.13 4.05 -2.86
N LEU A 244 11.54 5.24 -2.80
CA LEU A 244 12.23 6.49 -3.12
C LEU A 244 13.46 6.70 -2.21
N LEU A 245 13.30 6.48 -0.89
CA LEU A 245 14.39 6.58 0.07
C LEU A 245 15.46 5.51 -0.17
N LEU A 246 15.04 4.28 -0.48
CA LEU A 246 15.96 3.20 -0.85
C LEU A 246 16.78 3.57 -2.10
N MET A 247 16.15 4.19 -3.10
CA MET A 247 16.86 4.63 -4.31
C MET A 247 17.89 5.72 -4.00
N GLU A 248 17.60 6.67 -3.10
CA GLU A 248 18.57 7.67 -2.65
C GLU A 248 19.80 6.99 -2.03
N TYR A 249 19.57 6.03 -1.13
CA TYR A 249 20.65 5.30 -0.48
C TYR A 249 21.48 4.49 -1.49
N ILE A 250 20.82 3.75 -2.41
CA ILE A 250 21.50 2.97 -3.45
C ILE A 250 22.34 3.89 -4.36
N VAL A 251 21.80 5.02 -4.81
CA VAL A 251 22.55 5.96 -5.65
C VAL A 251 23.76 6.49 -4.91
N GLN A 252 23.61 6.86 -3.66
CA GLN A 252 24.74 7.29 -2.81
C GLN A 252 25.84 6.23 -2.77
N GLU A 253 25.47 4.99 -2.39
CA GLU A 253 26.40 3.88 -2.32
C GLU A 253 27.04 3.54 -3.67
N PHE A 254 26.27 3.67 -4.75
CA PHE A 254 26.72 3.37 -6.11
C PHE A 254 27.71 4.38 -6.64
N THR A 255 27.63 5.64 -6.22
CA THR A 255 28.42 6.77 -6.72
C THR A 255 29.59 7.12 -5.81
N GLN A 256 29.66 6.59 -4.58
CA GLN A 256 30.85 6.72 -3.74
C GLN A 256 32.04 6.01 -4.39
N LYS A 257 33.10 6.77 -4.62
CA LYS A 257 34.38 6.30 -5.16
C LYS A 257 35.19 5.54 -4.12
#